data_23370a52a5c5757f1fe173f8da991bd5
#
_entry.id   23370a52a5c5757f1fe173f8da991bd5
#
_cell.length_a   1.000
_cell.length_b   1.000
_cell.length_c   1.000
_cell.angle_alpha   90.00
_cell.angle_beta   90.00
_cell.angle_gamma   90.00
#
_symmetry.space_group_name_H-M   'P 1'
#
loop_
_entity.id
_entity.type
_entity.pdbx_description
1 polymer ?
#
loop_
_entity_poly.entity_id
_entity_poly.type
_entity_poly.pdbx_seq_one_letter_code
_entity_poly.pdbx_strand_id
1 'polypeptide(L)'
;MRTELVTTLKRQATELLSAIERDKQPILITQHGLPSAYLVDVETYQLMQQRMSVLEGIARGEQAVAEGRVATHAQARTRLTRWLK
;
A
#
# COMPACT_ATOMS: atom_id res chain seq x y z
N MET A 1 -6.23 -1.43 -14.76
CA MET A 1 -6.50 -1.04 -13.36
C MET A 1 -7.89 -0.43 -13.26
N ARG A 2 -8.62 -0.83 -12.23
CA ARG A 2 -9.96 -0.30 -12.00
C ARG A 2 -9.90 1.13 -11.46
N THR A 3 -10.82 1.97 -11.95
CA THR A 3 -10.91 3.36 -11.52
C THR A 3 -12.30 3.61 -10.95
N GLU A 4 -12.37 4.24 -9.77
CA GLU A 4 -13.63 4.55 -9.10
C GLU A 4 -13.61 5.99 -8.59
N LEU A 5 -14.80 6.56 -8.49
CA LEU A 5 -14.97 7.92 -7.94
C LEU A 5 -14.89 7.88 -6.41
N VAL A 6 -14.43 8.99 -5.82
CA VAL A 6 -14.42 9.11 -4.36
C VAL A 6 -15.82 8.96 -3.78
N THR A 7 -16.83 9.39 -4.50
CA THR A 7 -18.22 9.23 -4.09
C THR A 7 -18.60 7.75 -3.99
N THR A 8 -18.15 6.95 -4.96
CA THR A 8 -18.37 5.51 -4.94
C THR A 8 -17.68 4.87 -3.76
N LEU A 9 -16.46 5.31 -3.45
CA LEU A 9 -15.74 4.81 -2.27
C LEU A 9 -16.52 5.08 -0.99
N LYS A 10 -17.09 6.27 -0.85
CA LYS A 10 -17.89 6.60 0.33
C LYS A 10 -19.12 5.73 0.46
N ARG A 11 -19.78 5.44 -0.66
CA ARG A 11 -21.05 4.72 -0.65
C ARG A 11 -20.87 3.22 -0.59
N GLN A 12 -19.79 2.70 -1.15
CA GLN A 12 -19.55 1.25 -1.29
C GLN A 12 -18.19 0.83 -0.75
N ALA A 13 -17.78 1.44 0.34
CA ALA A 13 -16.45 1.17 0.90
C ALA A 13 -16.22 -0.31 1.19
N THR A 14 -17.18 -0.95 1.82
CA THR A 14 -17.07 -2.37 2.18
C THR A 14 -16.94 -3.25 0.94
N GLU A 15 -17.70 -2.95 -0.11
CA GLU A 15 -17.63 -3.71 -1.35
C GLU A 15 -16.29 -3.53 -2.04
N LEU A 16 -15.76 -2.31 -2.07
CA LEU A 16 -14.46 -2.04 -2.67
C LEU A 16 -13.34 -2.70 -1.89
N LEU A 17 -13.42 -2.68 -0.56
CA LEU A 17 -12.43 -3.37 0.27
C LEU A 17 -12.45 -4.88 0.02
N SER A 18 -13.63 -5.47 -0.08
CA SER A 18 -13.74 -6.89 -0.42
C SER A 18 -13.15 -7.20 -1.78
N ALA A 19 -13.39 -6.33 -2.75
CA ALA A 19 -12.89 -6.51 -4.10
C ALA A 19 -11.36 -6.50 -4.15
N ILE A 20 -10.71 -5.55 -3.48
CA ILE A 20 -9.25 -5.50 -3.48
C ILE A 20 -8.63 -6.68 -2.73
N GLU A 21 -9.27 -7.15 -1.67
CA GLU A 21 -8.79 -8.31 -0.93
C GLU A 21 -8.89 -9.59 -1.77
N ARG A 22 -9.97 -9.72 -2.54
CA ARG A 22 -10.19 -10.88 -3.38
C ARG A 22 -9.29 -10.86 -4.61
N ASP A 23 -9.24 -9.75 -5.30
CA ASP A 23 -8.57 -9.64 -6.60
C ASP A 23 -7.10 -9.26 -6.49
N LYS A 24 -6.68 -8.71 -5.34
CA LYS A 24 -5.30 -8.24 -5.13
C LYS A 24 -4.85 -7.23 -6.17
N GLN A 25 -5.80 -6.40 -6.64
CA GLN A 25 -5.54 -5.37 -7.63
C GLN A 25 -5.89 -4.01 -7.05
N PRO A 26 -4.99 -3.02 -7.14
CA PRO A 26 -5.29 -1.67 -6.67
C PRO A 26 -6.44 -1.03 -7.45
N ILE A 27 -7.14 -0.14 -6.77
CA ILE A 27 -8.19 0.68 -7.40
C ILE A 27 -7.73 2.13 -7.34
N LEU A 28 -7.74 2.81 -8.48
CA LEU A 28 -7.44 4.23 -8.55
C LEU A 28 -8.69 5.02 -8.15
N ILE A 29 -8.56 5.85 -7.13
CA ILE A 29 -9.66 6.71 -6.68
C ILE A 29 -9.45 8.10 -7.26
N THR A 30 -10.48 8.60 -7.93
CA THR A 30 -10.43 9.92 -8.55
C THR A 30 -11.37 10.89 -7.85
N GLN A 31 -11.00 12.16 -7.87
CA GLN A 31 -11.81 13.25 -7.34
C GLN A 31 -11.76 14.39 -8.34
N HIS A 32 -12.93 14.88 -8.74
CA HIS A 32 -13.05 15.93 -9.76
C HIS A 32 -12.35 15.57 -11.07
N GLY A 33 -12.41 14.28 -11.43
CA GLY A 33 -11.80 13.78 -12.66
C GLY A 33 -10.29 13.62 -12.62
N LEU A 34 -9.67 13.86 -11.46
CA LEU A 34 -8.23 13.75 -11.31
C LEU A 34 -7.85 12.61 -10.36
N PRO A 35 -6.74 11.92 -10.61
CA PRO A 35 -6.25 10.90 -9.67
C PRO A 35 -6.00 11.51 -8.30
N SER A 36 -6.51 10.87 -7.25
CA SER A 36 -6.40 11.36 -5.88
C SER A 36 -5.67 10.38 -4.98
N ALA A 37 -5.97 9.09 -5.10
CA ALA A 37 -5.41 8.09 -4.20
C ALA A 37 -5.51 6.71 -4.82
N TYR A 38 -4.77 5.77 -4.23
CA TYR A 38 -4.92 4.35 -4.57
C TYR A 38 -5.49 3.61 -3.38
N LEU A 39 -6.45 2.75 -3.64
CA LEU A 39 -6.96 1.82 -2.64
C LEU A 39 -6.31 0.46 -2.91
N VAL A 40 -5.54 -0.04 -1.96
CA VAL A 40 -4.78 -1.28 -2.14
C VAL A 40 -4.88 -2.11 -0.86
N ASP A 41 -4.93 -3.43 -1.00
CA ASP A 41 -4.95 -4.29 0.17
C ASP A 41 -3.59 -4.31 0.86
N VAL A 42 -3.59 -4.61 2.16
CA VAL A 42 -2.39 -4.54 2.98
C VAL A 42 -1.29 -5.47 2.47
N GLU A 43 -1.66 -6.69 2.10
CA GLU A 43 -0.68 -7.67 1.63
C GLU A 43 0.03 -7.21 0.35
N THR A 44 -0.73 -6.72 -0.62
CA THR A 44 -0.18 -6.21 -1.88
C THR A 44 0.73 -5.02 -1.62
N TYR A 45 0.31 -4.10 -0.76
CA TYR A 45 1.12 -2.94 -0.42
C TYR A 45 2.44 -3.35 0.24
N GLN A 46 2.39 -4.28 1.17
CA GLN A 46 3.59 -4.77 1.85
C GLN A 46 4.56 -5.43 0.88
N LEU A 47 4.04 -6.21 -0.06
CA LEU A 47 4.88 -6.81 -1.10
C LEU A 47 5.56 -5.77 -1.96
N MET A 48 4.84 -4.72 -2.34
CA MET A 48 5.42 -3.61 -3.10
C MET A 48 6.53 -2.92 -2.31
N GLN A 49 6.32 -2.69 -1.02
CA GLN A 49 7.32 -2.08 -0.16
C GLN A 49 8.58 -2.95 -0.05
N GLN A 50 8.40 -4.26 0.07
CA GLN A 50 9.53 -5.19 0.13
C GLN A 50 10.35 -5.17 -1.15
N ARG A 51 9.68 -5.15 -2.31
CA ARG A 51 10.35 -5.06 -3.60
C ARG A 51 11.15 -3.77 -3.73
N MET A 52 10.58 -2.66 -3.30
CA MET A 52 11.27 -1.38 -3.31
C MET A 52 12.51 -1.41 -2.43
N SER A 53 12.41 -1.98 -1.23
CA SER A 53 13.54 -2.09 -0.30
C SER A 53 14.67 -2.92 -0.90
N VAL A 54 14.34 -4.03 -1.55
CA VAL A 54 15.35 -4.89 -2.19
C VAL A 54 16.04 -4.15 -3.32
N LEU A 55 15.29 -3.45 -4.18
CA LEU A 55 15.88 -2.69 -5.28
C LEU A 55 16.76 -1.56 -4.77
N GLU A 56 16.32 -0.82 -3.77
CA GLU A 56 17.14 0.22 -3.14
C GLU A 56 18.40 -0.36 -2.54
N GLY A 57 18.29 -1.52 -1.90
CA GLY A 57 19.42 -2.21 -1.30
C GLY A 57 20.47 -2.60 -2.32
N ILE A 58 20.07 -3.10 -3.47
CA ILE A 58 21.00 -3.44 -4.56
C ILE A 58 21.73 -2.19 -5.03
N ALA A 59 21.02 -1.08 -5.14
CA ALA A 59 21.59 0.18 -5.58
C ALA A 59 22.54 0.80 -4.56
N ARG A 60 22.27 0.62 -3.25
CA ARG A 60 23.03 1.25 -2.17
C ARG A 60 24.06 0.36 -1.48
N GLY A 61 24.02 -0.94 -1.73
CA GLY A 61 24.90 -1.89 -1.10
C GLY A 61 24.20 -2.73 -0.04
N GLU A 62 24.74 -3.94 0.18
CA GLU A 62 24.12 -4.92 1.05
C GLU A 62 24.04 -4.50 2.52
N GLN A 63 25.03 -3.80 3.01
CA GLN A 63 25.11 -3.41 4.42
C GLN A 63 23.96 -2.47 4.79
N ALA A 64 23.67 -1.49 3.93
CA ALA A 64 22.58 -0.58 4.17
C ALA A 64 21.22 -1.30 4.17
N VAL A 65 21.08 -2.31 3.32
CA VAL A 65 19.87 -3.13 3.27
C VAL A 65 19.66 -3.89 4.57
N ALA A 66 20.69 -4.54 5.06
CA ALA A 66 20.57 -5.36 6.26
C ALA A 66 20.13 -4.54 7.47
N GLU A 67 20.71 -3.37 7.67
CA GLU A 67 20.38 -2.50 8.78
C GLU A 67 18.99 -1.88 8.63
N GLY A 68 18.68 -1.38 7.45
CA GLY A 68 17.39 -0.77 7.17
C GLY A 68 16.24 -1.75 7.25
N ARG A 69 16.46 -3.00 6.87
CA ARG A 69 15.42 -4.00 6.88
C ARG A 69 14.89 -4.30 8.28
N VAL A 70 15.79 -4.48 9.23
CA VAL A 70 15.41 -4.80 10.61
C VAL A 70 14.68 -3.63 11.27
N ALA A 71 15.28 -2.45 11.22
CA ALA A 71 14.69 -1.26 11.85
C ALA A 71 13.37 -0.86 11.21
N THR A 72 13.31 -0.87 9.88
CA THR A 72 12.13 -0.41 9.14
C THR A 72 10.92 -1.32 9.38
N HIS A 73 11.14 -2.62 9.47
CA HIS A 73 10.04 -3.55 9.71
C HIS A 73 9.37 -3.32 11.06
N ALA A 74 10.16 -3.16 12.10
CA ALA A 74 9.62 -2.91 13.43
C ALA A 74 8.85 -1.58 13.48
N GLN A 75 9.42 -0.54 12.89
CA GLN A 75 8.80 0.77 12.86
C GLN A 75 7.50 0.79 12.05
N ALA A 76 7.49 0.11 10.93
CA ALA A 76 6.30 0.05 10.08
C ALA A 76 5.15 -0.64 10.79
N ARG A 77 5.41 -1.74 11.48
CA ARG A 77 4.38 -2.44 12.26
C ARG A 77 3.82 -1.56 13.37
N THR A 78 4.68 -0.88 14.09
CA THR A 78 4.26 0.01 15.17
C THR A 78 3.39 1.13 14.65
N ARG A 79 3.78 1.75 13.54
CA ARG A 79 3.00 2.83 12.92
C ARG A 79 1.64 2.35 12.45
N LEU A 80 1.59 1.21 11.78
CA LEU A 80 0.33 0.64 11.30
C LEU A 80 -0.61 0.34 12.47
N THR A 81 -0.09 -0.21 13.56
CA THR A 81 -0.88 -0.49 14.74
C THR A 81 -1.50 0.78 15.32
N ARG A 82 -0.73 1.86 15.38
CA ARG A 82 -1.24 3.16 15.84
C ARG A 82 -2.34 3.70 14.94
N TRP A 83 -2.17 3.57 13.64
CA TRP A 83 -3.15 4.06 12.68
C TRP A 83 -4.44 3.26 12.69
N LEU A 84 -4.37 1.97 12.96
CA LEU A 84 -5.54 1.10 12.97
C LEU A 84 -6.35 1.21 14.26
N LYS A 85 -5.82 1.84 15.26
CA LYS A 85 -6.56 2.14 16.47
C LYS A 85 -7.26 3.47 16.32
#